data_f1b3ee98214904177bcb07b9b5e160af
#
_entry.id   f1b3ee98214904177bcb07b9b5e160af
#
_cell.length_a   1.000
_cell.length_b   1.000
_cell.length_c   1.000
_cell.angle_alpha   90.00
_cell.angle_beta   90.00
_cell.angle_gamma   90.00
#
_symmetry.space_group_name_H-M   'P 1'
#
loop_
_entity.id
_entity.type
_entity.pdbx_description
1 polymer ?
#
loop_
_entity_poly.entity_id
_entity_poly.type
_entity_poly.pdbx_seq_one_letter_code
_entity_poly.pdbx_strand_id
1 'polypeptide(L)'
;MKIRTDFVANSSSSSFVLARKGALNEKQKAAVIAYIEENLLGRRVESMEQLQQFAEENGFCEDSELFQESREYLEKGYVISGDTIDFECMCGEEYVCVLENIWRILEENGEGNFVGVDTDLTY
;
A
#
# COMPACT_ATOMS: atom_id res chain seq x y z
N MET A 1 8.06 -25.95 -1.08
CA MET A 1 9.10 -25.31 -1.91
C MET A 1 8.52 -24.83 -3.23
N LYS A 2 8.89 -23.66 -3.63
CA LYS A 2 8.38 -23.05 -4.83
C LYS A 2 9.24 -23.44 -6.04
N ILE A 3 8.58 -23.80 -7.13
CA ILE A 3 9.27 -24.17 -8.37
C ILE A 3 8.82 -23.22 -9.47
N ARG A 4 9.76 -22.56 -10.11
CA ARG A 4 9.48 -21.59 -11.16
C ARG A 4 10.01 -22.02 -12.53
N THR A 5 9.82 -23.27 -12.86
CA THR A 5 10.31 -23.81 -14.14
C THR A 5 9.54 -23.29 -15.33
N ASP A 6 8.28 -22.87 -15.13
CA ASP A 6 7.43 -22.39 -16.20
C ASP A 6 7.50 -20.89 -16.44
N PHE A 7 8.24 -20.17 -15.62
CA PHE A 7 8.34 -18.72 -15.73
C PHE A 7 9.77 -18.29 -16.03
N VAL A 8 9.88 -17.31 -16.90
CA VAL A 8 11.17 -16.68 -17.14
C VAL A 8 11.44 -15.75 -16.00
N ALA A 9 12.37 -16.12 -15.14
CA ALA A 9 12.75 -15.29 -14.02
C ALA A 9 14.15 -14.76 -14.22
N ASN A 10 14.32 -13.47 -14.06
CA ASN A 10 15.64 -12.85 -14.01
C ASN A 10 15.71 -12.03 -12.72
N SER A 11 16.83 -11.38 -12.50
CA SER A 11 17.07 -10.64 -11.26
C SER A 11 16.10 -9.48 -11.02
N SER A 12 15.39 -9.03 -12.05
CA SER A 12 14.49 -7.89 -11.95
C SER A 12 13.02 -8.25 -12.05
N SER A 13 12.67 -9.52 -12.10
CA SER A 13 11.28 -9.91 -12.24
C SER A 13 10.92 -11.09 -11.34
N SER A 14 9.65 -11.15 -11.00
CA SER A 14 9.09 -12.26 -10.24
C SER A 14 7.66 -12.51 -10.73
N SER A 15 7.18 -13.72 -10.56
CA SER A 15 5.87 -14.13 -11.03
C SER A 15 5.01 -14.62 -9.88
N PHE A 16 3.71 -14.51 -10.04
CA PHE A 16 2.77 -15.04 -9.06
C PHE A 16 1.61 -15.74 -9.76
N VAL A 17 0.96 -16.63 -9.05
CA VAL A 17 -0.22 -17.36 -9.53
C VAL A 17 -1.28 -17.37 -8.44
N LEU A 18 -2.46 -16.93 -8.79
CA LEU A 18 -3.60 -16.87 -7.89
C LEU A 18 -4.76 -17.67 -8.50
N ALA A 19 -5.55 -18.27 -7.63
CA ALA A 19 -6.78 -18.96 -8.05
C ALA A 19 -7.96 -18.27 -7.38
N ARG A 20 -9.02 -18.03 -8.13
CA ARG A 20 -10.20 -17.38 -7.60
C ARG A 20 -11.48 -17.89 -8.21
N LYS A 21 -12.54 -17.84 -7.44
CA LYS A 21 -13.88 -18.24 -7.80
C LYS A 21 -14.83 -17.07 -7.64
N GLY A 22 -15.32 -16.53 -8.74
CA GLY A 22 -16.26 -15.42 -8.70
C GLY A 22 -15.68 -14.11 -8.20
N ALA A 23 -16.54 -13.19 -7.82
CA ALA A 23 -16.15 -11.88 -7.32
C ALA A 23 -15.73 -11.94 -5.85
N LEU A 24 -15.00 -10.94 -5.42
CA LEU A 24 -14.64 -10.80 -4.02
C LEU A 24 -15.90 -10.51 -3.18
N ASN A 25 -15.99 -11.11 -2.00
CA ASN A 25 -17.13 -10.88 -1.10
C ASN A 25 -16.93 -9.59 -0.29
N GLU A 26 -17.98 -9.20 0.43
CA GLU A 26 -17.96 -7.95 1.19
C GLU A 26 -16.92 -7.97 2.32
N LYS A 27 -16.69 -9.12 2.92
CA LYS A 27 -15.69 -9.28 3.98
C LYS A 27 -14.28 -9.06 3.44
N GLN A 28 -13.99 -9.60 2.26
CA GLN A 28 -12.71 -9.40 1.59
C GLN A 28 -12.51 -7.93 1.25
N LYS A 29 -13.52 -7.29 0.68
CA LYS A 29 -13.45 -5.88 0.31
C LYS A 29 -13.21 -5.00 1.53
N ALA A 30 -13.94 -5.25 2.61
CA ALA A 30 -13.79 -4.48 3.84
C ALA A 30 -12.40 -4.66 4.45
N ALA A 31 -11.88 -5.88 4.44
CA ALA A 31 -10.55 -6.15 4.99
C ALA A 31 -9.45 -5.47 4.17
N VAL A 32 -9.57 -5.46 2.85
CA VAL A 32 -8.61 -4.77 1.98
C VAL A 32 -8.68 -3.26 2.18
N ILE A 33 -9.87 -2.70 2.28
CA ILE A 33 -10.04 -1.26 2.53
C ILE A 33 -9.41 -0.88 3.87
N ALA A 34 -9.63 -1.68 4.92
CA ALA A 34 -9.01 -1.43 6.22
C ALA A 34 -7.48 -1.45 6.12
N TYR A 35 -6.93 -2.42 5.38
CA TYR A 35 -5.49 -2.50 5.16
C TYR A 35 -4.96 -1.25 4.46
N ILE A 36 -5.66 -0.79 3.43
CA ILE A 36 -5.28 0.42 2.69
C ILE A 36 -5.29 1.63 3.62
N GLU A 37 -6.34 1.80 4.38
CA GLU A 37 -6.46 2.94 5.30
C GLU A 37 -5.38 2.94 6.38
N GLU A 38 -5.00 1.78 6.87
CA GLU A 38 -4.00 1.65 7.93
C GLU A 38 -2.55 1.73 7.44
N ASN A 39 -2.30 1.28 6.20
CA ASN A 39 -0.92 1.06 5.76
C ASN A 39 -0.50 1.79 4.49
N LEU A 40 -1.44 2.19 3.64
CA LEU A 40 -1.10 2.70 2.32
C LEU A 40 -1.43 4.18 2.08
N LEU A 41 -2.13 4.81 3.00
CA LEU A 41 -2.48 6.23 2.85
C LEU A 41 -1.49 7.17 3.54
N GLY A 42 -0.57 6.59 4.30
CA GLY A 42 0.44 7.37 4.98
C GLY A 42 -0.05 7.97 6.29
N ARG A 43 0.68 8.94 6.77
CA ARG A 43 0.41 9.59 8.03
C ARG A 43 -0.74 10.58 7.89
N ARG A 44 -1.66 10.56 8.85
CA ARG A 44 -2.80 11.48 8.88
C ARG A 44 -2.40 12.83 9.44
N VAL A 45 -2.87 13.88 8.78
CA VAL A 45 -2.66 15.26 9.20
C VAL A 45 -4.05 15.91 9.29
N GLU A 46 -4.46 16.24 10.52
CA GLU A 46 -5.80 16.74 10.78
C GLU A 46 -5.83 18.19 11.30
N SER A 47 -4.67 18.77 11.56
CA SER A 47 -4.57 20.13 12.08
C SER A 47 -3.38 20.87 11.45
N MET A 48 -3.39 22.20 11.60
CA MET A 48 -2.29 23.03 11.11
C MET A 48 -0.97 22.70 11.81
N GLU A 49 -1.01 22.39 13.08
CA GLU A 49 0.21 21.99 13.81
C GLU A 49 0.80 20.72 13.26
N GLN A 50 -0.05 19.74 12.97
CA GLN A 50 0.37 18.49 12.37
C GLN A 50 0.91 18.70 10.95
N LEU A 51 0.29 19.61 10.19
CA LEU A 51 0.77 19.94 8.84
C LEU A 51 2.17 20.57 8.90
N GLN A 52 2.39 21.48 9.82
CA GLN A 52 3.70 22.11 10.00
C GLN A 52 4.77 21.07 10.36
N GLN A 53 4.44 20.16 11.27
CA GLN A 53 5.33 19.10 11.65
C GLN A 53 5.62 18.13 10.50
N PHE A 54 4.59 17.78 9.75
CA PHE A 54 4.72 16.91 8.58
C PHE A 54 5.62 17.55 7.52
N ALA A 55 5.43 18.84 7.25
CA ALA A 55 6.25 19.59 6.30
C ALA A 55 7.71 19.63 6.73
N GLU A 56 7.95 19.89 7.99
CA GLU A 56 9.30 19.96 8.55
C GLU A 56 10.01 18.60 8.42
N GLU A 57 9.32 17.52 8.77
CA GLU A 57 9.87 16.17 8.68
C GLU A 57 10.11 15.69 7.26
N ASN A 58 9.32 16.17 6.31
CA ASN A 58 9.42 15.76 4.92
C ASN A 58 10.13 16.78 4.01
N GLY A 59 10.67 17.82 4.61
CA GLY A 59 11.57 18.73 3.90
C GLY A 59 10.94 19.74 2.97
N PHE A 60 9.68 20.10 3.15
CA PHE A 60 9.09 21.18 2.37
C PHE A 60 8.70 22.35 3.28
N CYS A 61 8.77 23.56 2.75
CA CYS A 61 8.57 24.76 3.55
C CYS A 61 7.14 25.30 3.47
N GLU A 62 6.77 26.14 4.43
CA GLU A 62 5.44 26.73 4.51
C GLU A 62 5.09 27.63 3.30
N ASP A 63 6.11 28.13 2.60
CA ASP A 63 5.90 28.92 1.41
C ASP A 63 5.67 28.10 0.15
N SER A 64 5.85 26.79 0.23
CA SER A 64 5.71 25.92 -0.94
C SER A 64 4.25 25.81 -1.39
N GLU A 65 4.08 25.55 -2.68
CA GLU A 65 2.77 25.31 -3.26
C GLU A 65 2.08 24.12 -2.58
N LEU A 66 2.83 23.07 -2.32
CA LEU A 66 2.33 21.87 -1.66
C LEU A 66 1.75 22.17 -0.28
N PHE A 67 2.46 22.96 0.52
CA PHE A 67 1.98 23.34 1.85
C PHE A 67 0.70 24.19 1.74
N GLN A 68 0.69 25.17 0.83
CA GLN A 68 -0.46 26.06 0.67
C GLN A 68 -1.71 25.30 0.22
N GLU A 69 -1.57 24.39 -0.73
CA GLU A 69 -2.69 23.56 -1.18
C GLU A 69 -3.19 22.64 -0.05
N SER A 70 -2.28 22.02 0.69
CA SER A 70 -2.64 21.18 1.81
C SER A 70 -3.42 21.96 2.87
N ARG A 71 -2.98 23.16 3.18
CA ARG A 71 -3.66 24.03 4.12
C ARG A 71 -5.07 24.37 3.65
N GLU A 72 -5.24 24.68 2.37
CA GLU A 72 -6.55 24.96 1.81
C GLU A 72 -7.52 23.79 1.99
N TYR A 73 -7.06 22.58 1.75
CA TYR A 73 -7.90 21.40 1.92
C TYR A 73 -8.22 21.14 3.39
N LEU A 74 -7.28 21.37 4.31
CA LEU A 74 -7.57 21.29 5.74
C LEU A 74 -8.68 22.29 6.14
N GLU A 75 -8.59 23.49 5.62
CA GLU A 75 -9.59 24.54 5.91
C GLU A 75 -10.97 24.18 5.37
N LYS A 76 -11.01 23.38 4.30
CA LYS A 76 -12.27 22.89 3.71
C LYS A 76 -12.83 21.65 4.42
N GLY A 77 -12.16 21.16 5.44
CA GLY A 77 -12.62 20.01 6.21
C GLY A 77 -12.05 18.67 5.77
N TYR A 78 -11.09 18.67 4.87
CA TYR A 78 -10.43 17.43 4.46
C TYR A 78 -9.40 17.01 5.49
N VAL A 79 -9.13 15.71 5.55
CA VAL A 79 -7.97 15.15 6.24
C VAL A 79 -6.89 14.96 5.20
N ILE A 80 -5.70 15.41 5.50
CA ILE A 80 -4.55 15.23 4.60
C ILE A 80 -3.85 13.93 4.99
N SER A 81 -3.44 13.16 4.00
CA SER A 81 -2.67 11.93 4.24
C SER A 81 -1.47 11.92 3.30
N GLY A 82 -0.34 11.51 3.81
CA GLY A 82 0.85 11.43 2.99
C GLY A 82 2.03 10.84 3.72
N ASP A 83 3.06 10.55 2.96
CA ASP A 83 4.31 10.01 3.50
C ASP A 83 5.42 10.16 2.46
N THR A 84 6.63 9.83 2.88
CA THR A 84 7.78 9.80 1.99
C THR A 84 8.25 8.36 1.86
N ILE A 85 8.45 7.91 0.64
CA ILE A 85 8.94 6.56 0.36
C ILE A 85 10.38 6.66 -0.12
N ASP A 86 11.26 5.93 0.53
CA ASP A 86 12.68 5.86 0.16
C ASP A 86 12.90 4.72 -0.81
N PHE A 87 12.87 5.05 -2.10
CA PHE A 87 13.03 4.05 -3.16
C PHE A 87 14.45 3.51 -3.27
N GLU A 88 15.43 4.19 -2.74
CA GLU A 88 16.80 3.71 -2.78
C GLU A 88 17.03 2.53 -1.86
N CYS A 89 16.35 2.51 -0.73
CA CYS A 89 16.56 1.50 0.30
C CYS A 89 15.60 0.31 0.21
N MET A 90 14.35 0.56 -0.17
CA MET A 90 13.28 -0.42 0.05
C MET A 90 12.41 -0.70 -1.17
N CYS A 91 12.68 -0.11 -2.31
CA CYS A 91 11.71 -0.07 -3.41
C CYS A 91 11.11 -1.42 -3.83
N GLY A 92 11.94 -2.44 -3.96
CA GLY A 92 11.45 -3.76 -4.38
C GLY A 92 10.72 -4.48 -3.27
N GLU A 93 11.29 -4.46 -2.09
CA GLU A 93 10.75 -5.19 -0.94
C GLU A 93 9.43 -4.64 -0.44
N GLU A 94 9.26 -3.33 -0.45
CA GLU A 94 8.00 -2.71 -0.01
C GLU A 94 6.83 -3.12 -0.89
N TYR A 95 7.00 -3.10 -2.20
CA TYR A 95 5.94 -3.50 -3.12
C TYR A 95 5.61 -4.97 -2.99
N VAL A 96 6.61 -5.81 -2.84
CA VAL A 96 6.42 -7.24 -2.64
C VAL A 96 5.62 -7.51 -1.38
N CYS A 97 5.98 -6.85 -0.28
CA CYS A 97 5.27 -7.01 0.99
C CYS A 97 3.81 -6.59 0.90
N VAL A 98 3.53 -5.48 0.22
CA VAL A 98 2.16 -4.99 0.03
C VAL A 98 1.34 -6.02 -0.74
N LEU A 99 1.85 -6.51 -1.86
CA LEU A 99 1.13 -7.49 -2.67
C LEU A 99 0.87 -8.78 -1.89
N GLU A 100 1.88 -9.31 -1.24
CA GLU A 100 1.75 -10.53 -0.45
C GLU A 100 0.75 -10.37 0.70
N ASN A 101 0.75 -9.23 1.36
CA ASN A 101 -0.19 -8.94 2.44
C ASN A 101 -1.63 -8.87 1.93
N ILE A 102 -1.86 -8.22 0.79
CA ILE A 102 -3.18 -8.14 0.20
C ILE A 102 -3.70 -9.53 -0.18
N TRP A 103 -2.86 -10.35 -0.83
CA TRP A 103 -3.25 -11.72 -1.19
C TRP A 103 -3.60 -12.56 0.03
N ARG A 104 -2.83 -12.44 1.11
CA ARG A 104 -3.11 -13.15 2.35
C ARG A 104 -4.45 -12.72 2.94
N ILE A 105 -4.72 -11.42 2.95
CA ILE A 105 -5.99 -10.88 3.45
C ILE A 105 -7.16 -11.42 2.65
N LEU A 106 -7.04 -11.46 1.33
CA LEU A 106 -8.07 -11.99 0.45
C LEU A 106 -8.31 -13.48 0.69
N GLU A 107 -7.24 -14.24 0.91
CA GLU A 107 -7.37 -15.67 1.19
C GLU A 107 -8.02 -15.93 2.54
N GLU A 108 -7.59 -15.23 3.58
CA GLU A 108 -8.10 -15.41 4.94
C GLU A 108 -9.57 -15.02 5.08
N ASN A 109 -10.05 -14.08 4.29
CA ASN A 109 -11.43 -13.59 4.39
C ASN A 109 -12.35 -14.12 3.30
N GLY A 110 -11.87 -15.03 2.48
CA GLY A 110 -12.57 -15.44 1.28
C GLY A 110 -13.41 -16.70 1.35
N GLU A 111 -13.36 -17.44 2.43
CA GLU A 111 -14.12 -18.70 2.56
C GLU A 111 -13.89 -19.66 1.37
N GLY A 112 -12.66 -19.70 0.87
CA GLY A 112 -12.30 -20.60 -0.22
C GLY A 112 -12.45 -20.06 -1.62
N ASN A 113 -12.87 -18.80 -1.78
CA ASN A 113 -13.00 -18.20 -3.11
C ASN A 113 -11.69 -17.62 -3.65
N PHE A 114 -10.64 -17.63 -2.85
CA PHE A 114 -9.35 -17.04 -3.23
C PHE A 114 -8.21 -17.85 -2.64
N VAL A 115 -7.30 -18.28 -3.48
CA VAL A 115 -6.11 -19.06 -3.06
C VAL A 115 -4.85 -18.49 -3.69
N GLY A 116 -3.85 -18.23 -2.89
CA GLY A 116 -2.53 -17.89 -3.38
C GLY A 116 -1.76 -19.15 -3.74
N VAL A 117 -1.76 -19.51 -5.00
CA VAL A 117 -1.09 -20.73 -5.46
C VAL A 117 0.42 -20.58 -5.42
N ASP A 118 0.91 -19.46 -5.88
CA ASP A 118 2.32 -19.10 -5.87
C ASP A 118 2.44 -17.62 -5.58
N THR A 119 2.66 -17.28 -4.33
CA THR A 119 2.68 -15.89 -3.86
C THR A 119 4.01 -15.47 -3.25
N ASP A 120 5.02 -16.30 -3.32
CA ASP A 120 6.34 -15.95 -2.80
C ASP A 120 7.12 -15.17 -3.86
N LEU A 121 7.17 -13.86 -3.69
CA LEU A 121 7.86 -12.96 -4.61
C LEU A 121 9.33 -12.75 -4.27
N THR A 122 9.77 -13.25 -3.14
CA THR A 122 11.18 -13.12 -2.73
C THR A 122 12.05 -14.31 -3.19
N TYR A 123 11.54 -15.06 -4.04
CA TYR A 123 12.13 -16.26 -4.61
C TYR A 123 13.55 -16.08 -5.15
#